data_8fa9388b15d4ce1f63b766f2c9a6cad7
#
_entry.id   8fa9388b15d4ce1f63b766f2c9a6cad7
#
_cell.length_a   1.000
_cell.length_b   1.000
_cell.length_c   1.000
_cell.angle_alpha   90.00
_cell.angle_beta   90.00
_cell.angle_gamma   90.00
#
_symmetry.space_group_name_H-M   'P 1'
#
loop_
_entity.id
_entity.type
_entity.pdbx_description
1 polymer ?
#
loop_
_entity_poly.entity_id
_entity_poly.type
_entity_poly.pdbx_seq_one_letter_code
_entity_poly.pdbx_strand_id
1 'polypeptide(L)'
;MCSVIGFSGQYESFTLEKIFFNSQIRGVHAFGYAFFCDKELIVKKHFNYNDFLKSIHNEKPNKFIAHFRYSTSGDYLIEQNNQPIFKNNQAMVFNGVISQKSLDEMRKEYDCPIESDNDGWILFDKFFDLEQLKDTSMTFASLFFKNNQITALRNKKRPLWKGVKNKNLFIASTNDILTRSGIDNASEIKPFSHVQW
;
A
#
# COMPACT_ATOMS: atom_id res chain seq x y z
N MET A 1 8.43 -8.44 -6.12
CA MET A 1 8.03 -7.00 -5.94
C MET A 1 6.58 -6.98 -5.50
N CYS A 2 6.22 -6.11 -4.55
CA CYS A 2 4.85 -6.01 -4.04
C CYS A 2 3.91 -5.22 -4.95
N SER A 3 2.60 -5.36 -4.75
CA SER A 3 1.58 -4.49 -5.33
C SER A 3 0.97 -3.60 -4.25
N VAL A 4 0.84 -2.32 -4.57
CA VAL A 4 0.13 -1.31 -3.78
C VAL A 4 -1.12 -0.94 -4.53
N ILE A 5 -2.26 -0.93 -3.84
CA ILE A 5 -3.59 -0.65 -4.40
C ILE A 5 -4.28 0.39 -3.52
N GLY A 6 -4.93 1.37 -4.13
CA GLY A 6 -5.81 2.34 -3.48
C GLY A 6 -7.13 2.47 -4.21
N PHE A 7 -8.18 2.71 -3.46
CA PHE A 7 -9.51 2.91 -4.00
C PHE A 7 -10.26 4.01 -3.24
N SER A 8 -11.03 4.83 -3.97
CA SER A 8 -11.95 5.81 -3.39
C SER A 8 -13.15 5.99 -4.31
N GLY A 9 -14.35 5.67 -3.83
CA GLY A 9 -15.60 5.80 -4.58
C GLY A 9 -16.68 4.83 -4.15
N GLN A 10 -17.66 4.60 -4.99
CA GLN A 10 -18.67 3.58 -4.77
C GLN A 10 -18.08 2.19 -5.08
N TYR A 11 -18.20 1.26 -4.13
CA TYR A 11 -17.64 -0.08 -4.29
C TYR A 11 -18.17 -0.78 -5.56
N GLU A 12 -17.26 -1.18 -6.43
CA GLU A 12 -17.56 -1.84 -7.70
C GLU A 12 -16.73 -3.13 -7.82
N SER A 13 -17.36 -4.26 -7.53
CA SER A 13 -16.67 -5.56 -7.44
C SER A 13 -15.96 -5.94 -8.73
N PHE A 14 -16.60 -5.76 -9.89
CA PHE A 14 -16.08 -6.25 -11.17
C PHE A 14 -14.71 -5.62 -11.56
N THR A 15 -14.57 -4.29 -11.44
CA THR A 15 -13.27 -3.64 -11.72
C THR A 15 -12.26 -3.91 -10.62
N LEU A 16 -12.69 -3.94 -9.35
CA LEU A 16 -11.81 -4.24 -8.23
C LEU A 16 -11.25 -5.67 -8.30
N GLU A 17 -12.06 -6.66 -8.63
CA GLU A 17 -11.58 -8.05 -8.83
C GLU A 17 -10.52 -8.15 -9.93
N LYS A 18 -10.69 -7.43 -11.04
CA LYS A 18 -9.67 -7.36 -12.09
C LYS A 18 -8.36 -6.73 -11.58
N ILE A 19 -8.46 -5.64 -10.80
CA ILE A 19 -7.28 -5.00 -10.18
C ILE A 19 -6.58 -5.98 -9.23
N PHE A 20 -7.33 -6.66 -8.38
CA PHE A 20 -6.78 -7.64 -7.45
C PHE A 20 -6.15 -8.82 -8.19
N PHE A 21 -6.84 -9.37 -9.19
CA PHE A 21 -6.31 -10.45 -10.01
C PHE A 21 -5.00 -10.05 -10.72
N ASN A 22 -4.97 -8.91 -11.40
CA ASN A 22 -3.79 -8.42 -12.09
C ASN A 22 -2.64 -8.06 -11.12
N SER A 23 -2.96 -7.71 -9.88
CA SER A 23 -1.97 -7.39 -8.84
C SER A 23 -1.22 -8.61 -8.31
N GLN A 24 -1.79 -9.83 -8.43
CA GLN A 24 -1.13 -11.07 -7.99
C GLN A 24 0.19 -11.36 -8.72
N ILE A 25 0.37 -10.87 -9.95
CA ILE A 25 1.65 -10.99 -10.67
C ILE A 25 2.82 -10.39 -9.89
N ARG A 26 2.54 -9.49 -8.94
CA ARG A 26 3.55 -8.80 -8.13
C ARG A 26 3.69 -9.38 -6.72
N GLY A 27 2.67 -10.04 -6.20
CA GLY A 27 2.73 -10.60 -4.83
C GLY A 27 1.59 -11.58 -4.56
N VAL A 28 1.96 -12.74 -3.99
CA VAL A 28 1.03 -13.84 -3.69
C VAL A 28 1.25 -14.45 -2.31
N HIS A 29 2.20 -13.95 -1.52
CA HIS A 29 2.56 -14.55 -0.23
C HIS A 29 1.63 -14.11 0.90
N ALA A 30 1.18 -12.87 0.88
CA ALA A 30 0.22 -12.33 1.84
C ALA A 30 -0.55 -11.16 1.23
N PHE A 31 -1.76 -10.94 1.71
CA PHE A 31 -2.71 -9.94 1.23
C PHE A 31 -3.24 -9.17 2.43
N GLY A 32 -3.34 -7.85 2.32
CA GLY A 32 -3.91 -7.07 3.41
C GLY A 32 -4.55 -5.80 2.91
N TYR A 33 -5.49 -5.26 3.68
CA TYR A 33 -6.13 -4.00 3.39
C TYR A 33 -6.51 -3.26 4.67
N ALA A 34 -6.71 -1.95 4.53
CA ALA A 34 -7.16 -1.08 5.60
C ALA A 34 -8.25 -0.14 5.08
N PHE A 35 -9.28 0.08 5.88
CA PHE A 35 -10.38 1.00 5.62
C PHE A 35 -10.91 1.61 6.92
N PHE A 36 -11.67 2.69 6.84
CA PHE A 36 -12.35 3.27 7.98
C PHE A 36 -13.83 2.84 8.03
N CYS A 37 -14.27 2.40 9.20
CA CYS A 37 -15.66 2.17 9.55
C CYS A 37 -15.97 3.01 10.81
N ASP A 38 -16.96 3.89 10.74
CA ASP A 38 -17.37 4.75 11.85
C ASP A 38 -16.20 5.47 12.58
N LYS A 39 -15.25 6.00 11.80
CA LYS A 39 -14.02 6.68 12.25
C LYS A 39 -12.94 5.76 12.87
N GLU A 40 -13.18 4.47 12.97
CA GLU A 40 -12.17 3.50 13.38
C GLU A 40 -11.46 2.90 12.18
N LEU A 41 -10.16 2.75 12.28
CA LEU A 41 -9.35 2.09 11.27
C LEU A 41 -9.47 0.57 11.45
N ILE A 42 -9.96 -0.10 10.43
CA ILE A 42 -10.00 -1.56 10.36
C ILE A 42 -8.86 -2.04 9.48
N VAL A 43 -8.04 -2.95 9.98
CA VAL A 43 -6.94 -3.58 9.25
C VAL A 43 -7.15 -5.08 9.21
N LYS A 44 -7.09 -5.67 8.03
CA LYS A 44 -7.22 -7.12 7.84
C LYS A 44 -6.06 -7.64 7.01
N LYS A 45 -5.52 -8.80 7.40
CA LYS A 45 -4.42 -9.48 6.73
C LYS A 45 -4.78 -10.95 6.49
N HIS A 46 -4.37 -11.48 5.35
CA HIS A 46 -4.69 -12.84 4.90
C HIS A 46 -3.48 -13.48 4.23
N PHE A 47 -3.32 -14.79 4.39
CA PHE A 47 -2.32 -15.58 3.69
C PHE A 47 -2.87 -16.27 2.43
N ASN A 48 -4.18 -16.19 2.22
CA ASN A 48 -4.87 -16.78 1.09
C ASN A 48 -5.65 -15.70 0.32
N TYR A 49 -5.55 -15.73 -1.01
CA TYR A 49 -6.22 -14.77 -1.89
C TYR A 49 -7.75 -14.85 -1.83
N ASN A 50 -8.31 -16.05 -1.74
CA ASN A 50 -9.78 -16.22 -1.68
C ASN A 50 -10.34 -15.67 -0.37
N ASP A 51 -9.61 -15.83 0.75
CA ASP A 51 -10.01 -15.27 2.04
C ASP A 51 -9.95 -13.73 2.02
N PHE A 52 -8.92 -13.16 1.38
CA PHE A 52 -8.84 -11.72 1.13
C PHE A 52 -10.04 -11.22 0.31
N LEU A 53 -10.34 -11.88 -0.83
CA LEU A 53 -11.47 -11.51 -1.67
C LEU A 53 -12.80 -11.59 -0.92
N LYS A 54 -13.05 -12.70 -0.25
CA LYS A 54 -14.28 -12.88 0.55
C LYS A 54 -14.40 -11.79 1.61
N SER A 55 -13.32 -11.49 2.30
CA SER A 55 -13.28 -10.48 3.35
C SER A 55 -13.60 -9.09 2.83
N ILE A 56 -12.92 -8.61 1.78
CA ILE A 56 -13.13 -7.25 1.25
C ILE A 56 -14.47 -7.09 0.55
N HIS A 57 -15.00 -8.16 -0.08
CA HIS A 57 -16.34 -8.16 -0.69
C HIS A 57 -17.47 -8.15 0.34
N ASN A 58 -17.26 -8.69 1.52
CA ASN A 58 -18.22 -8.60 2.62
C ASN A 58 -18.29 -7.17 3.20
N GLU A 59 -17.14 -6.52 3.35
CA GLU A 59 -17.04 -5.15 3.91
C GLU A 59 -17.46 -4.06 2.91
N LYS A 60 -17.16 -4.23 1.62
CA LYS A 60 -17.46 -3.28 0.54
C LYS A 60 -17.05 -1.83 0.87
N PRO A 61 -15.80 -1.58 1.31
CA PRO A 61 -15.40 -0.26 1.76
C PRO A 61 -15.40 0.75 0.61
N ASN A 62 -15.93 1.94 0.83
CA ASN A 62 -15.95 3.03 -0.16
C ASN A 62 -14.57 3.65 -0.36
N LYS A 63 -13.66 3.44 0.58
CA LYS A 63 -12.27 3.90 0.49
C LYS A 63 -11.37 2.94 1.25
N PHE A 64 -10.28 2.51 0.61
CA PHE A 64 -9.30 1.61 1.21
C PHE A 64 -7.92 1.72 0.57
N ILE A 65 -6.92 1.23 1.30
CA ILE A 65 -5.61 0.87 0.76
C ILE A 65 -5.40 -0.63 0.91
N ALA A 66 -4.72 -1.28 -0.05
CA ALA A 66 -4.42 -2.71 0.01
C ALA A 66 -3.00 -3.02 -0.49
N HIS A 67 -2.48 -4.16 -0.04
CA HIS A 67 -1.14 -4.62 -0.33
C HIS A 67 -1.12 -6.11 -0.66
N PHE A 68 -0.42 -6.46 -1.74
CA PHE A 68 -0.14 -7.84 -2.13
C PHE A 68 1.36 -8.05 -2.03
N ARG A 69 1.77 -8.89 -1.10
CA ARG A 69 3.16 -9.08 -0.71
C ARG A 69 3.87 -10.11 -1.59
N TYR A 70 5.02 -9.73 -2.10
CA TYR A 70 6.09 -10.66 -2.49
C TYR A 70 7.23 -10.52 -1.50
N SER A 71 7.37 -11.49 -0.60
CA SER A 71 8.36 -11.44 0.46
C SER A 71 9.77 -11.62 -0.10
N THR A 72 10.61 -10.61 0.13
CA THR A 72 12.06 -10.62 -0.17
C THR A 72 12.89 -10.46 1.11
N SER A 73 12.25 -10.02 2.20
CA SER A 73 12.85 -9.85 3.53
C SER A 73 11.78 -10.06 4.59
N GLY A 74 12.16 -10.56 5.76
CA GLY A 74 11.27 -10.92 6.85
C GLY A 74 10.32 -12.08 6.48
N ASP A 75 10.04 -12.97 7.41
CA ASP A 75 9.14 -14.08 7.20
C ASP A 75 7.69 -13.57 7.01
N TYR A 76 7.05 -13.91 5.89
CA TYR A 76 5.66 -13.52 5.62
C TYR A 76 4.64 -14.31 6.45
N LEU A 77 5.01 -15.43 7.03
CA LEU A 77 4.16 -16.18 7.96
C LEU A 77 3.99 -15.46 9.31
N ILE A 78 4.87 -14.51 9.61
CA ILE A 78 4.72 -13.60 10.75
C ILE A 78 3.84 -12.43 10.31
N GLU A 79 2.61 -12.36 10.82
CA GLU A 79 1.61 -11.37 10.40
C GLU A 79 2.10 -9.93 10.54
N GLN A 80 2.88 -9.62 11.58
CA GLN A 80 3.43 -8.29 11.85
C GLN A 80 4.36 -7.79 10.73
N ASN A 81 4.99 -8.71 9.98
CA ASN A 81 5.83 -8.39 8.83
C ASN A 81 5.01 -8.05 7.58
N ASN A 82 3.70 -8.33 7.57
CA ASN A 82 2.83 -8.05 6.44
C ASN A 82 2.17 -6.68 6.54
N GLN A 83 1.82 -6.14 5.40
CA GLN A 83 1.17 -4.83 5.28
C GLN A 83 -0.35 -5.00 5.15
N PRO A 84 -1.16 -3.99 5.56
CA PRO A 84 -0.75 -2.65 5.98
C PRO A 84 0.04 -2.60 7.28
N ILE A 85 1.04 -1.70 7.36
CA ILE A 85 1.61 -1.25 8.62
C ILE A 85 0.60 -0.27 9.23
N PHE A 86 0.33 -0.37 10.53
CA PHE A 86 -0.67 0.50 11.16
C PHE A 86 -0.34 0.81 12.62
N LYS A 87 -0.66 2.05 13.04
CA LYS A 87 -0.50 2.55 14.40
C LYS A 87 -1.32 3.83 14.58
N ASN A 88 -1.87 4.05 15.77
CA ASN A 88 -2.57 5.30 16.13
C ASN A 88 -3.64 5.72 15.11
N ASN A 89 -4.50 4.80 14.71
CA ASN A 89 -5.58 5.02 13.74
C ASN A 89 -5.09 5.50 12.36
N GLN A 90 -3.89 5.07 11.96
CA GLN A 90 -3.25 5.35 10.67
C GLN A 90 -2.72 4.05 10.09
N ALA A 91 -2.74 3.92 8.76
CA ALA A 91 -2.18 2.78 8.07
C ALA A 91 -1.36 3.20 6.84
N MET A 92 -0.42 2.35 6.45
CA MET A 92 0.37 2.54 5.24
C MET A 92 0.61 1.22 4.52
N VAL A 93 0.62 1.29 3.21
CA VAL A 93 1.12 0.22 2.33
C VAL A 93 2.20 0.80 1.42
N PHE A 94 3.25 0.02 1.14
CA PHE A 94 4.29 0.44 0.22
C PHE A 94 4.90 -0.71 -0.57
N ASN A 95 5.48 -0.39 -1.70
CA ASN A 95 6.32 -1.25 -2.52
C ASN A 95 7.69 -0.60 -2.64
N GLY A 96 8.72 -1.25 -2.10
CA GLY A 96 10.07 -0.71 -2.14
C GLY A 96 11.03 -1.42 -1.22
N VAL A 97 12.17 -0.80 -1.00
CA VAL A 97 13.19 -1.15 -0.01
C VAL A 97 13.69 0.15 0.60
N ILE A 98 13.50 0.32 1.89
CA ILE A 98 13.97 1.48 2.66
C ILE A 98 15.34 1.18 3.25
N SER A 99 15.47 0.00 3.86
CA SER A 99 16.73 -0.49 4.44
C SER A 99 16.85 -1.99 4.22
N GLN A 100 18.07 -2.49 4.15
CA GLN A 100 18.39 -3.93 4.15
C GLN A 100 19.11 -4.36 5.43
N LYS A 101 19.11 -3.48 6.44
CA LYS A 101 19.72 -3.72 7.74
C LYS A 101 18.82 -4.59 8.61
N SER A 102 19.41 -5.22 9.61
CA SER A 102 18.67 -5.95 10.64
C SER A 102 17.75 -4.99 11.45
N LEU A 103 16.78 -5.54 12.12
CA LEU A 103 15.85 -4.77 12.96
C LEU A 103 16.58 -3.89 14.00
N ASP A 104 17.60 -4.45 14.65
CA ASP A 104 18.36 -3.73 15.67
C ASP A 104 19.23 -2.62 15.09
N GLU A 105 19.80 -2.82 13.91
CA GLU A 105 20.53 -1.77 13.20
C GLU A 105 19.59 -0.65 12.72
N MET A 106 18.42 -1.01 12.19
CA MET A 106 17.41 -0.02 11.79
C MET A 106 16.93 0.83 12.98
N ARG A 107 16.67 0.21 14.13
CA ARG A 107 16.26 0.93 15.35
C ARG A 107 17.31 1.93 15.83
N LYS A 108 18.59 1.56 15.74
CA LYS A 108 19.70 2.45 16.12
C LYS A 108 19.89 3.63 15.18
N GLU A 109 19.68 3.39 13.89
CA GLU A 109 20.01 4.38 12.85
C GLU A 109 18.88 5.39 12.64
N TYR A 110 17.63 4.95 12.69
CA TYR A 110 16.51 5.80 12.26
C TYR A 110 15.73 6.44 13.42
N ASP A 111 16.06 6.14 14.66
CA ASP A 111 15.38 6.65 15.86
C ASP A 111 13.85 6.67 15.71
N CYS A 112 13.29 5.55 15.25
CA CYS A 112 11.87 5.39 15.04
C CYS A 112 11.35 4.06 15.62
N PRO A 113 10.09 3.99 16.04
CA PRO A 113 9.50 2.79 16.62
C PRO A 113 9.27 1.72 15.55
N ILE A 114 10.26 0.87 15.32
CA ILE A 114 10.18 -0.26 14.40
C ILE A 114 9.68 -1.48 15.16
N GLU A 115 8.48 -1.97 14.83
CA GLU A 115 7.79 -3.02 15.57
C GLU A 115 7.94 -4.43 14.95
N SER A 116 8.48 -4.53 13.72
CA SER A 116 8.71 -5.80 13.02
C SER A 116 9.87 -5.70 12.03
N ASP A 117 10.24 -6.82 11.38
CA ASP A 117 11.27 -6.86 10.34
C ASP A 117 10.88 -6.15 9.02
N ASN A 118 9.79 -5.38 9.03
CA ASN A 118 9.35 -4.61 7.88
C ASN A 118 9.98 -3.21 7.93
N ASP A 119 10.91 -2.93 7.02
CA ASP A 119 11.59 -1.64 6.89
C ASP A 119 10.67 -0.46 6.58
N GLY A 120 9.44 -0.76 6.19
CA GLY A 120 8.39 0.25 5.98
C GLY A 120 8.03 1.05 7.23
N TRP A 121 8.36 0.61 8.43
CA TRP A 121 8.18 1.40 9.66
C TRP A 121 8.95 2.72 9.60
N ILE A 122 10.12 2.73 8.97
CA ILE A 122 10.92 3.94 8.75
C ILE A 122 10.13 4.92 7.86
N LEU A 123 9.59 4.40 6.74
CA LEU A 123 8.77 5.21 5.84
C LEU A 123 7.47 5.68 6.52
N PHE A 124 6.86 4.84 7.34
CA PHE A 124 5.64 5.17 8.09
C PHE A 124 5.87 6.35 9.03
N ASP A 125 6.96 6.34 9.78
CA ASP A 125 7.34 7.42 10.71
C ASP A 125 7.72 8.71 9.98
N LYS A 126 8.47 8.62 8.88
CA LYS A 126 9.00 9.76 8.13
C LYS A 126 8.14 10.19 6.94
N PHE A 127 6.92 9.64 6.77
CA PHE A 127 6.12 9.80 5.55
C PHE A 127 5.92 11.27 5.11
N PHE A 128 5.78 12.16 6.04
CA PHE A 128 5.58 13.59 5.77
C PHE A 128 6.88 14.42 5.81
N ASP A 129 8.03 13.81 6.09
CA ASP A 129 9.33 14.45 6.06
C ASP A 129 10.05 14.16 4.74
N LEU A 130 9.72 14.95 3.71
CA LEU A 130 10.26 14.76 2.36
C LEU A 130 11.79 14.95 2.29
N GLU A 131 12.39 15.75 3.17
CA GLU A 131 13.84 15.97 3.16
C GLU A 131 14.59 14.70 3.55
N GLN A 132 14.11 14.02 4.60
CA GLN A 132 14.69 12.73 5.01
C GLN A 132 14.43 11.61 3.98
N LEU A 133 13.32 11.69 3.23
CA LEU A 133 12.97 10.68 2.21
C LEU A 133 13.66 10.91 0.85
N LYS A 134 14.37 11.98 0.67
CA LYS A 134 15.16 12.25 -0.56
C LYS A 134 16.46 11.47 -0.64
N ASP A 135 16.81 10.69 0.39
CA ASP A 135 17.96 9.80 0.33
C ASP A 135 17.89 8.92 -0.92
N THR A 136 19.01 8.90 -1.64
CA THR A 136 19.10 8.20 -2.93
C THR A 136 19.12 6.68 -2.82
N SER A 137 19.42 6.11 -1.66
CA SER A 137 19.47 4.67 -1.43
C SER A 137 18.07 4.05 -1.41
N MET A 138 17.10 4.73 -0.83
CA MET A 138 15.72 4.24 -0.68
C MET A 138 15.00 4.08 -2.02
N THR A 139 14.08 3.10 -2.08
CA THR A 139 13.14 2.93 -3.20
C THR A 139 11.75 2.71 -2.64
N PHE A 140 10.76 3.54 -3.03
CA PHE A 140 9.40 3.36 -2.53
C PHE A 140 8.32 3.97 -3.43
N ALA A 141 7.15 3.35 -3.37
CA ALA A 141 5.86 3.89 -3.77
C ALA A 141 4.84 3.46 -2.71
N SER A 142 4.12 4.39 -2.11
CA SER A 142 3.35 4.19 -0.90
C SER A 142 2.00 4.90 -0.91
N LEU A 143 1.06 4.36 -0.15
CA LEU A 143 -0.21 4.98 0.20
C LEU A 143 -0.31 5.03 1.72
N PHE A 144 -0.52 6.23 2.26
CA PHE A 144 -0.77 6.49 3.66
C PHE A 144 -2.25 6.80 3.86
N PHE A 145 -2.87 6.21 4.88
CA PHE A 145 -4.30 6.31 5.13
C PHE A 145 -4.57 6.79 6.55
N LYS A 146 -5.16 7.96 6.66
CA LYS A 146 -5.45 8.63 7.93
C LYS A 146 -6.73 9.45 7.79
N ASN A 147 -7.59 9.45 8.82
CA ASN A 147 -8.83 10.24 8.83
C ASN A 147 -9.67 10.03 7.56
N ASN A 148 -9.76 8.81 7.10
CA ASN A 148 -10.45 8.43 5.84
C ASN A 148 -9.92 9.17 4.58
N GLN A 149 -8.65 9.58 4.60
CA GLN A 149 -7.98 10.22 3.47
C GLN A 149 -6.77 9.40 3.03
N ILE A 150 -6.67 9.12 1.74
CA ILE A 150 -5.52 8.46 1.13
C ILE A 150 -4.52 9.54 0.68
N THR A 151 -3.28 9.42 1.10
CA THR A 151 -2.16 10.24 0.61
C THR A 151 -1.16 9.33 -0.09
N ALA A 152 -0.89 9.60 -1.36
CA ALA A 152 0.11 8.87 -2.13
C ALA A 152 1.45 9.61 -2.11
N LEU A 153 2.54 8.85 -2.01
CA LEU A 153 3.90 9.34 -2.11
C LEU A 153 4.79 8.28 -2.77
N ARG A 154 5.62 8.69 -3.72
CA ARG A 154 6.65 7.83 -4.31
C ARG A 154 7.95 8.59 -4.57
N ASN A 155 9.06 7.87 -4.71
CA ASN A 155 10.28 8.42 -5.29
C ASN A 155 10.40 8.06 -6.78
N LYS A 156 11.47 8.52 -7.44
CA LYS A 156 11.69 8.29 -8.87
C LYS A 156 11.92 6.82 -9.25
N LYS A 157 12.26 5.96 -8.28
CA LYS A 157 12.69 4.57 -8.52
C LYS A 157 11.54 3.56 -8.51
N ARG A 158 10.35 3.93 -8.01
CA ARG A 158 9.17 3.05 -7.97
C ARG A 158 7.97 3.75 -8.61
N PRO A 159 7.28 3.10 -9.55
CA PRO A 159 6.07 3.65 -10.17
C PRO A 159 4.88 3.56 -9.21
N LEU A 160 3.96 4.51 -9.37
CA LEU A 160 2.62 4.49 -8.79
C LEU A 160 1.69 5.25 -9.73
N TRP A 161 0.59 4.62 -10.10
CA TRP A 161 -0.32 5.12 -11.11
C TRP A 161 -1.71 5.31 -10.54
N LYS A 162 -2.46 6.26 -11.06
CA LYS A 162 -3.87 6.50 -10.74
C LYS A 162 -4.69 6.61 -12.02
N GLY A 163 -5.95 6.22 -11.93
CA GLY A 163 -6.93 6.39 -13.00
C GLY A 163 -8.33 6.52 -12.44
N VAL A 164 -9.25 7.05 -13.23
CA VAL A 164 -10.65 7.26 -12.84
C VAL A 164 -11.57 6.50 -13.79
N LYS A 165 -12.54 5.76 -13.25
CA LYS A 165 -13.61 5.11 -14.01
C LYS A 165 -14.90 5.23 -13.23
N ASN A 166 -15.98 5.66 -13.89
CA ASN A 166 -17.31 5.82 -13.28
C ASN A 166 -17.28 6.66 -11.99
N LYS A 167 -16.50 7.75 -11.98
CA LYS A 167 -16.25 8.63 -10.82
C LYS A 167 -15.47 7.98 -9.66
N ASN A 168 -15.09 6.72 -9.80
CA ASN A 168 -14.25 6.00 -8.83
C ASN A 168 -12.77 6.22 -9.15
N LEU A 169 -11.98 6.52 -8.13
CA LEU A 169 -10.52 6.58 -8.22
C LEU A 169 -9.92 5.21 -7.93
N PHE A 170 -8.99 4.81 -8.77
CA PHE A 170 -8.18 3.61 -8.61
C PHE A 170 -6.70 3.97 -8.63
N ILE A 171 -5.93 3.40 -7.72
CA ILE A 171 -4.48 3.55 -7.64
C ILE A 171 -3.85 2.16 -7.69
N ALA A 172 -2.79 1.99 -8.47
CA ALA A 172 -2.05 0.75 -8.56
C ALA A 172 -0.56 0.98 -8.77
N SER A 173 0.24 -0.02 -8.44
CA SER A 173 1.70 0.03 -8.59
C SER A 173 2.17 0.25 -10.03
N THR A 174 1.41 -0.21 -11.03
CA THR A 174 1.80 -0.09 -12.45
C THR A 174 0.60 0.24 -13.33
N ASN A 175 0.88 0.86 -14.48
CA ASN A 175 -0.13 1.22 -15.45
C ASN A 175 -0.90 0.01 -16.00
N ASP A 176 -0.19 -1.08 -16.29
CA ASP A 176 -0.77 -2.29 -16.87
C ASP A 176 -1.83 -2.94 -15.95
N ILE A 177 -1.70 -2.84 -14.62
CA ILE A 177 -2.75 -3.29 -13.70
C ILE A 177 -4.04 -2.50 -13.93
N LEU A 178 -3.94 -1.17 -14.11
CA LEU A 178 -5.11 -0.33 -14.37
C LEU A 178 -5.71 -0.58 -15.76
N THR A 179 -4.88 -0.58 -16.80
CA THR A 179 -5.36 -0.75 -18.20
C THR A 179 -6.00 -2.11 -18.43
N ARG A 180 -5.39 -3.19 -17.93
CA ARG A 180 -5.99 -4.54 -17.98
C ARG A 180 -7.29 -4.67 -17.18
N SER A 181 -7.51 -3.76 -16.25
CA SER A 181 -8.77 -3.67 -15.48
C SER A 181 -9.81 -2.76 -16.14
N GLY A 182 -9.51 -2.23 -17.34
CA GLY A 182 -10.41 -1.35 -18.11
C GLY A 182 -10.41 0.09 -17.60
N ILE A 183 -9.27 0.60 -17.13
CA ILE A 183 -9.04 1.98 -16.71
C ILE A 183 -7.96 2.58 -17.63
N ASP A 184 -8.39 3.16 -18.76
CA ASP A 184 -7.50 3.57 -19.84
C ASP A 184 -6.91 4.98 -19.68
N ASN A 185 -7.46 5.79 -18.77
CA ASN A 185 -7.03 7.17 -18.50
C ASN A 185 -6.00 7.27 -17.36
N ALA A 186 -5.18 6.23 -17.19
CA ALA A 186 -4.20 6.19 -16.12
C ALA A 186 -3.07 7.20 -16.32
N SER A 187 -2.65 7.84 -15.22
CA SER A 187 -1.53 8.77 -15.17
C SER A 187 -0.61 8.45 -14.00
N GLU A 188 0.69 8.63 -14.23
CA GLU A 188 1.68 8.39 -13.17
C GLU A 188 1.67 9.51 -12.14
N ILE A 189 1.71 9.15 -10.86
CA ILE A 189 1.81 10.11 -9.74
C ILE A 189 3.22 10.72 -9.75
N LYS A 190 3.33 12.05 -9.64
CA LYS A 190 4.63 12.74 -9.63
C LYS A 190 5.48 12.31 -8.43
N PRO A 191 6.79 12.07 -8.62
CA PRO A 191 7.69 11.76 -7.51
C PRO A 191 7.78 12.93 -6.51
N PHE A 192 7.98 12.60 -5.23
CA PHE A 192 8.14 13.54 -4.12
C PHE A 192 7.03 14.60 -4.03
N SER A 193 5.81 14.21 -4.37
CA SER A 193 4.62 15.04 -4.17
C SER A 193 3.59 14.25 -3.37
N HIS A 194 3.06 14.85 -2.31
CA HIS A 194 1.89 14.31 -1.61
C HIS A 194 0.65 14.60 -2.44
N VAL A 195 -0.04 13.55 -2.87
CA VAL A 195 -1.31 13.66 -3.60
C VAL A 195 -2.39 13.00 -2.76
N GLN A 196 -3.48 13.74 -2.48
CA GLN A 196 -4.52 13.32 -1.54
C GLN A 196 -5.87 13.15 -2.23
N TRP A 197 -6.69 12.21 -1.70
CA TRP A 197 -8.08 11.94 -2.13
C TRP A 197 -9.00 11.61 -0.96
#